data_f0a9dbe65b9d38db667f259882f819d7
#
_entry.id   f0a9dbe65b9d38db667f259882f819d7
#
_cell.length_a   1.000
_cell.length_b   1.000
_cell.length_c   1.000
_cell.angle_alpha   90.00
_cell.angle_beta   90.00
_cell.angle_gamma   90.00
#
_symmetry.space_group_name_H-M   'P 1'
#
loop_
_entity.id
_entity.type
_entity.pdbx_description
1 polymer ?
#
loop_
_entity_poly.entity_id
_entity_poly.type
_entity_poly.pdbx_seq_one_letter_code
_entity_poly.pdbx_strand_id
1 'polypeptide(L)'
;PTVITVAGAGTVCPNPPMVSISVRPSRYSYEIIEKTGEFVINLTNEKLAKACDYCGVVSGRNVDKFKKTGLTPVPVEHVKAPAIAESPVNIACRVVESHPLGSHTMFVAEVLGVTVDDAYLDETGKFDINGTGLIMYSHGEYFALGKKLGKFGYSVQKKKK
;
A
#
# COMPACT_ATOMS: atom_id res chain seq x y z
N PRO A 1 -13.77 -2.08 -10.78
CA PRO A 1 -12.53 -2.03 -9.96
C PRO A 1 -12.17 -3.40 -9.41
N THR A 2 -10.90 -3.59 -9.12
CA THR A 2 -10.40 -4.80 -8.45
C THR A 2 -9.30 -4.41 -7.47
N VAL A 3 -8.94 -5.33 -6.58
CA VAL A 3 -7.88 -5.17 -5.60
C VAL A 3 -6.93 -6.38 -5.66
N ILE A 4 -5.65 -6.13 -5.44
CA ILE A 4 -4.60 -7.15 -5.41
C ILE A 4 -3.66 -6.88 -4.24
N THR A 5 -3.11 -7.95 -3.67
CA THR A 5 -2.06 -7.86 -2.66
C THR A 5 -0.70 -7.90 -3.34
N VAL A 6 0.12 -6.93 -3.02
CA VAL A 6 1.47 -6.78 -3.58
C VAL A 6 2.49 -6.84 -2.44
N ALA A 7 3.38 -7.84 -2.49
CA ALA A 7 4.49 -7.95 -1.55
C ALA A 7 5.70 -7.08 -1.97
N GLY A 8 5.89 -6.91 -3.28
CA GLY A 8 6.96 -6.11 -3.86
C GLY A 8 6.55 -4.64 -4.02
N ALA A 9 6.43 -3.91 -2.92
CA ALA A 9 6.18 -2.46 -2.92
C ALA A 9 7.26 -1.74 -2.11
N GLY A 10 7.63 -0.53 -2.52
CA GLY A 10 8.65 0.24 -1.82
C GLY A 10 8.73 1.70 -2.24
N THR A 11 9.44 2.47 -1.43
CA THR A 11 9.79 3.86 -1.72
C THR A 11 10.89 3.93 -2.76
N VAL A 12 10.76 4.82 -3.73
CA VAL A 12 11.78 5.08 -4.75
C VAL A 12 12.56 6.34 -4.39
N CYS A 13 11.90 7.48 -4.25
CA CYS A 13 12.52 8.72 -3.79
C CYS A 13 11.47 9.63 -3.11
N PRO A 14 11.93 10.55 -2.23
CA PRO A 14 11.03 11.47 -1.52
C PRO A 14 10.75 12.77 -2.29
N ASN A 15 11.59 13.12 -3.28
CA ASN A 15 11.47 14.39 -3.99
C ASN A 15 11.90 14.25 -5.47
N PRO A 16 10.95 14.20 -6.44
CA PRO A 16 9.50 14.10 -6.19
C PRO A 16 9.12 12.80 -5.46
N PRO A 17 7.99 12.74 -4.76
CA PRO A 17 7.60 11.55 -4.04
C PRO A 17 7.22 10.44 -5.02
N MET A 18 7.96 9.33 -4.98
CA MET A 18 7.78 8.20 -5.89
C MET A 18 7.85 6.88 -5.13
N VAL A 19 7.06 5.94 -5.62
CA VAL A 19 6.96 4.57 -5.12
C VAL A 19 7.07 3.58 -6.27
N SER A 20 7.34 2.32 -5.96
CA SER A 20 7.27 1.23 -6.94
C SER A 20 6.41 0.09 -6.43
N ILE A 21 5.79 -0.61 -7.38
CA ILE A 21 5.14 -1.90 -7.17
C ILE A 21 5.60 -2.87 -8.23
N SER A 22 5.75 -4.15 -7.87
CA SER A 22 6.09 -5.22 -8.80
C SER A 22 4.93 -6.19 -8.92
N VAL A 23 4.41 -6.34 -10.14
CA VAL A 23 3.22 -7.16 -10.43
C VAL A 23 3.53 -8.18 -11.52
N ARG A 24 3.08 -9.42 -11.34
CA ARG A 24 3.20 -10.45 -12.38
C ARG A 24 2.26 -10.15 -13.55
N PRO A 25 2.72 -10.24 -14.81
CA PRO A 25 1.87 -10.05 -16.00
C PRO A 25 0.64 -10.96 -16.04
N SER A 26 0.70 -12.14 -15.40
CA SER A 26 -0.44 -13.07 -15.32
C SER A 26 -1.57 -12.62 -14.39
N ARG A 27 -1.35 -11.60 -13.55
CA ARG A 27 -2.38 -11.09 -12.64
C ARG A 27 -3.35 -10.17 -13.36
N TYR A 28 -4.63 -10.27 -13.05
CA TYR A 28 -5.68 -9.45 -13.66
C TYR A 28 -5.44 -7.94 -13.47
N SER A 29 -4.96 -7.52 -12.30
CA SER A 29 -4.63 -6.12 -12.02
C SER A 29 -3.51 -5.58 -12.90
N TYR A 30 -2.60 -6.42 -13.40
CA TYR A 30 -1.53 -6.00 -14.30
C TYR A 30 -2.08 -5.31 -15.55
N GLU A 31 -3.01 -5.96 -16.26
CA GLU A 31 -3.62 -5.41 -17.47
C GLU A 31 -4.33 -4.08 -17.22
N ILE A 32 -4.95 -3.96 -16.03
CA ILE A 32 -5.64 -2.72 -15.66
C ILE A 32 -4.65 -1.59 -15.42
N ILE A 33 -3.57 -1.85 -14.67
CA ILE A 33 -2.52 -0.85 -14.39
C ILE A 33 -1.82 -0.44 -15.67
N GLU A 34 -1.45 -1.40 -16.53
CA GLU A 34 -0.80 -1.13 -17.81
C GLU A 34 -1.67 -0.25 -18.71
N LYS A 35 -2.98 -0.52 -18.74
CA LYS A 35 -3.92 0.25 -19.56
C LYS A 35 -4.26 1.62 -18.99
N THR A 36 -4.38 1.75 -17.67
CA THR A 36 -4.86 3.00 -17.03
C THR A 36 -3.72 3.89 -16.56
N GLY A 37 -2.55 3.32 -16.27
CA GLY A 37 -1.42 4.05 -15.69
C GLY A 37 -1.67 4.52 -14.27
N GLU A 38 -2.66 3.97 -13.58
CA GLU A 38 -3.10 4.46 -12.26
C GLU A 38 -3.33 3.30 -11.28
N PHE A 39 -3.01 3.53 -10.00
CA PHE A 39 -3.36 2.65 -8.91
C PHE A 39 -3.38 3.40 -7.58
N VAL A 40 -3.99 2.78 -6.56
CA VAL A 40 -3.95 3.25 -5.18
C VAL A 40 -3.29 2.19 -4.31
N ILE A 41 -2.26 2.56 -3.55
CA ILE A 41 -1.70 1.71 -2.51
C ILE A 41 -2.50 1.94 -1.24
N ASN A 42 -3.06 0.87 -0.68
CA ASN A 42 -3.80 0.89 0.57
C ASN A 42 -2.97 0.14 1.61
N LEU A 43 -2.48 0.84 2.63
CA LEU A 43 -1.67 0.20 3.67
C LEU A 43 -2.53 -0.74 4.49
N THR A 44 -1.98 -1.93 4.76
CA THR A 44 -2.70 -3.00 5.45
C THR A 44 -2.37 -3.01 6.93
N ASN A 45 -3.40 -2.95 7.76
CA ASN A 45 -3.29 -3.13 9.21
C ASN A 45 -3.79 -4.53 9.63
N GLU A 46 -3.70 -4.84 10.92
CA GLU A 46 -4.11 -6.13 11.47
C GLU A 46 -5.56 -6.50 11.14
N LYS A 47 -6.48 -5.52 11.13
CA LYS A 47 -7.90 -5.73 10.81
C LYS A 47 -8.10 -6.17 9.35
N LEU A 48 -7.23 -5.72 8.46
CA LEU A 48 -7.27 -6.02 7.03
C LEU A 48 -6.48 -7.27 6.63
N ALA A 49 -5.72 -7.89 7.54
CA ALA A 49 -4.81 -8.99 7.21
C ALA A 49 -5.48 -10.14 6.46
N LYS A 50 -6.66 -10.58 6.91
CA LYS A 50 -7.43 -11.65 6.25
C LYS A 50 -7.89 -11.27 4.84
N ALA A 51 -8.37 -10.04 4.65
CA ALA A 51 -8.78 -9.54 3.34
C ALA A 51 -7.57 -9.37 2.42
N CYS A 52 -6.44 -8.91 2.95
CA CYS A 52 -5.17 -8.81 2.24
C CYS A 52 -4.73 -10.16 1.69
N ASP A 53 -4.69 -11.20 2.52
CA ASP A 53 -4.36 -12.56 2.10
C ASP A 53 -5.30 -13.05 0.98
N TYR A 54 -6.61 -12.98 1.22
CA TYR A 54 -7.61 -13.38 0.23
C TYR A 54 -7.41 -12.68 -1.13
N CYS A 55 -7.18 -11.38 -1.13
CA CYS A 55 -6.96 -10.59 -2.35
C CYS A 55 -5.67 -10.96 -3.09
N GLY A 56 -4.68 -11.52 -2.40
CA GLY A 56 -3.45 -12.03 -2.98
C GLY A 56 -3.60 -13.40 -3.65
N VAL A 57 -4.48 -14.23 -3.12
CA VAL A 57 -4.68 -15.62 -3.58
C VAL A 57 -5.67 -15.70 -4.75
N VAL A 58 -6.81 -15.02 -4.65
CA VAL A 58 -7.92 -15.13 -5.60
C VAL A 58 -7.78 -14.15 -6.76
N SER A 59 -8.19 -14.57 -7.97
CA SER A 59 -8.18 -13.70 -9.15
C SER A 59 -9.44 -12.83 -9.23
N GLY A 60 -9.24 -11.53 -9.49
CA GLY A 60 -10.34 -10.60 -9.78
C GLY A 60 -11.08 -10.83 -11.10
N ARG A 61 -10.58 -11.75 -11.96
CA ARG A 61 -11.31 -12.18 -13.18
C ARG A 61 -12.56 -12.98 -12.82
N ASN A 62 -12.51 -13.77 -11.75
CA ASN A 62 -13.51 -14.76 -11.40
C ASN A 62 -14.38 -14.34 -10.22
N VAL A 63 -13.93 -13.35 -9.45
CA VAL A 63 -14.56 -12.97 -8.18
C VAL A 63 -14.54 -11.45 -8.00
N ASP A 64 -15.67 -10.88 -7.61
CA ASP A 64 -15.73 -9.54 -7.06
C ASP A 64 -15.15 -9.56 -5.64
N LYS A 65 -13.90 -9.12 -5.53
CA LYS A 65 -13.16 -9.16 -4.27
C LYS A 65 -13.71 -8.19 -3.23
N PHE A 66 -14.20 -7.02 -3.64
CA PHE A 66 -14.83 -6.08 -2.72
C PHE A 66 -16.04 -6.69 -2.04
N LYS A 67 -16.94 -7.28 -2.84
CA LYS A 67 -18.13 -7.95 -2.32
C LYS A 67 -17.78 -9.14 -1.42
N LYS A 68 -16.76 -9.92 -1.77
CA LYS A 68 -16.39 -11.12 -0.99
C LYS A 68 -15.68 -10.80 0.32
N THR A 69 -14.92 -9.72 0.37
CA THR A 69 -14.16 -9.32 1.56
C THR A 69 -14.91 -8.31 2.43
N GLY A 70 -15.97 -7.70 1.91
CA GLY A 70 -16.69 -6.61 2.58
C GLY A 70 -15.93 -5.27 2.56
N LEU A 71 -14.87 -5.16 1.75
CA LEU A 71 -14.14 -3.91 1.60
C LEU A 71 -14.97 -2.89 0.81
N THR A 72 -14.88 -1.63 1.21
CA THR A 72 -15.63 -0.53 0.60
C THR A 72 -14.74 0.29 -0.34
N PRO A 73 -14.98 0.25 -1.67
CA PRO A 73 -14.28 1.12 -2.59
C PRO A 73 -14.78 2.56 -2.45
N VAL A 74 -13.86 3.49 -2.29
CA VAL A 74 -14.16 4.94 -2.20
C VAL A 74 -13.33 5.71 -3.21
N PRO A 75 -13.89 6.81 -3.78
CA PRO A 75 -13.13 7.67 -4.68
C PRO A 75 -12.01 8.38 -3.94
N VAL A 76 -10.92 8.64 -4.65
CA VAL A 76 -9.82 9.50 -4.20
C VAL A 76 -9.55 10.56 -5.26
N GLU A 77 -8.95 11.67 -4.85
CA GLU A 77 -8.53 12.70 -5.78
C GLU A 77 -7.41 12.20 -6.69
N HIS A 78 -7.27 12.81 -7.86
CA HIS A 78 -6.21 12.64 -8.86
C HIS A 78 -6.22 11.35 -9.68
N VAL A 79 -6.85 10.27 -9.23
CA VAL A 79 -6.91 8.99 -9.97
C VAL A 79 -8.33 8.41 -10.00
N LYS A 80 -8.63 7.61 -11.02
CA LYS A 80 -9.91 6.89 -11.14
C LYS A 80 -9.93 5.58 -10.37
N ALA A 81 -8.75 5.05 -10.03
CA ALA A 81 -8.64 3.86 -9.21
C ALA A 81 -9.16 4.16 -7.80
N PRO A 82 -10.08 3.34 -7.24
CA PRO A 82 -10.63 3.59 -5.90
C PRO A 82 -9.62 3.24 -4.81
N ALA A 83 -9.75 3.91 -3.67
CA ALA A 83 -9.16 3.48 -2.41
C ALA A 83 -10.04 2.47 -1.69
N ILE A 84 -9.53 1.93 -0.60
CA ILE A 84 -10.25 1.08 0.36
C ILE A 84 -10.53 1.90 1.61
N ALA A 85 -11.81 2.11 1.93
CA ALA A 85 -12.22 2.95 3.06
C ALA A 85 -11.68 2.47 4.41
N GLU A 86 -11.53 1.15 4.59
CA GLU A 86 -11.05 0.53 5.82
C GLU A 86 -9.52 0.60 6.00
N SER A 87 -8.79 1.06 4.97
CA SER A 87 -7.34 1.25 5.06
C SER A 87 -7.00 2.56 5.77
N PRO A 88 -6.06 2.54 6.73
CA PRO A 88 -5.69 3.75 7.47
C PRO A 88 -4.91 4.77 6.62
N VAL A 89 -4.33 4.33 5.50
CA VAL A 89 -3.58 5.19 4.57
C VAL A 89 -3.81 4.74 3.14
N ASN A 90 -4.19 5.67 2.28
CA ASN A 90 -4.37 5.43 0.85
C ASN A 90 -3.45 6.38 0.05
N ILE A 91 -2.68 5.85 -0.87
CA ILE A 91 -1.68 6.57 -1.65
C ILE A 91 -2.07 6.51 -3.12
N ALA A 92 -2.53 7.63 -3.68
CA ALA A 92 -2.91 7.74 -5.08
C ALA A 92 -1.67 7.90 -5.96
N CYS A 93 -1.52 7.03 -6.97
CA CYS A 93 -0.31 6.91 -7.75
C CYS A 93 -0.60 6.93 -9.26
N ARG A 94 0.29 7.59 -10.00
CA ARG A 94 0.35 7.55 -11.47
C ARG A 94 1.66 6.97 -11.94
N VAL A 95 1.60 5.94 -12.78
CA VAL A 95 2.78 5.29 -13.36
C VAL A 95 3.53 6.27 -14.26
N VAL A 96 4.83 6.39 -14.05
CA VAL A 96 5.74 7.19 -14.87
C VAL A 96 6.73 6.33 -15.65
N GLU A 97 7.07 5.15 -15.13
CA GLU A 97 7.93 4.18 -15.79
C GLU A 97 7.44 2.75 -15.56
N SER A 98 7.71 1.88 -16.52
CA SER A 98 7.38 0.46 -16.46
C SER A 98 8.58 -0.36 -16.93
N HIS A 99 9.07 -1.25 -16.08
CA HIS A 99 10.23 -2.09 -16.33
C HIS A 99 9.86 -3.57 -16.28
N PRO A 100 9.76 -4.27 -17.42
CA PRO A 100 9.62 -5.72 -17.45
C PRO A 100 10.91 -6.38 -16.91
N LEU A 101 10.78 -7.15 -15.83
CA LEU A 101 11.90 -7.78 -15.14
C LEU A 101 11.59 -9.26 -14.87
N GLY A 102 11.95 -10.14 -15.76
CA GLY A 102 11.73 -11.59 -15.59
C GLY A 102 10.26 -11.92 -15.27
N SER A 103 9.98 -12.41 -14.06
CA SER A 103 8.63 -12.84 -13.63
C SER A 103 7.67 -11.68 -13.30
N HIS A 104 8.16 -10.47 -13.13
CA HIS A 104 7.39 -9.30 -12.74
C HIS A 104 7.71 -8.10 -13.64
N THR A 105 6.76 -7.20 -13.75
CA THR A 105 7.00 -5.84 -14.21
C THR A 105 6.99 -4.92 -13.01
N MET A 106 8.02 -4.11 -12.86
CA MET A 106 8.09 -3.03 -11.87
C MET A 106 7.47 -1.77 -12.46
N PHE A 107 6.42 -1.26 -11.83
CA PHE A 107 5.85 0.04 -12.13
C PHE A 107 6.41 1.06 -11.15
N VAL A 108 7.08 2.07 -11.67
CA VAL A 108 7.50 3.25 -10.89
C VAL A 108 6.41 4.31 -11.05
N ALA A 109 5.95 4.86 -9.95
CA ALA A 109 4.83 5.79 -9.95
C ALA A 109 5.09 7.01 -9.08
N GLU A 110 4.62 8.16 -9.55
CA GLU A 110 4.54 9.39 -8.79
C GLU A 110 3.37 9.33 -7.81
N VAL A 111 3.58 9.78 -6.58
CA VAL A 111 2.54 9.95 -5.57
C VAL A 111 1.85 11.29 -5.80
N LEU A 112 0.56 11.25 -6.12
CA LEU A 112 -0.25 12.44 -6.42
C LEU A 112 -0.99 12.96 -5.18
N GLY A 113 -1.27 12.10 -4.22
CA GLY A 113 -1.96 12.45 -2.99
C GLY A 113 -1.97 11.29 -2.00
N VAL A 114 -2.10 11.64 -0.73
CA VAL A 114 -2.21 10.67 0.37
C VAL A 114 -3.41 11.06 1.22
N THR A 115 -4.29 10.11 1.50
CA THR A 115 -5.35 10.27 2.48
C THR A 115 -5.08 9.37 3.68
N VAL A 116 -5.38 9.86 4.87
CA VAL A 116 -5.21 9.13 6.13
C VAL A 116 -6.51 9.12 6.91
N ASP A 117 -6.69 8.12 7.74
CA ASP A 117 -7.83 8.03 8.66
C ASP A 117 -7.66 9.03 9.81
N ASP A 118 -8.62 9.93 9.97
CA ASP A 118 -8.64 10.99 10.98
C ASP A 118 -8.55 10.44 12.41
N ALA A 119 -8.96 9.19 12.65
CA ALA A 119 -8.84 8.55 13.95
C ALA A 119 -7.40 8.44 14.46
N TYR A 120 -6.42 8.55 13.57
CA TYR A 120 -4.98 8.50 13.90
C TYR A 120 -4.29 9.86 13.83
N LEU A 121 -5.06 10.96 13.75
CA LEU A 121 -4.55 12.32 13.91
C LEU A 121 -4.62 12.74 15.38
N ASP A 122 -3.55 13.36 15.89
CA ASP A 122 -3.58 13.98 17.20
C ASP A 122 -4.21 15.40 17.14
N GLU A 123 -4.35 16.04 18.29
CA GLU A 123 -4.94 17.40 18.42
C GLU A 123 -4.20 18.47 17.62
N THR A 124 -2.94 18.21 17.25
CA THR A 124 -2.11 19.12 16.43
C THR A 124 -2.20 18.80 14.93
N GLY A 125 -2.97 17.78 14.53
CA GLY A 125 -3.07 17.28 13.17
C GLY A 125 -1.89 16.38 12.75
N LYS A 126 -1.06 15.92 13.69
CA LYS A 126 0.04 15.00 13.42
C LYS A 126 -0.49 13.57 13.30
N PHE A 127 -0.11 12.91 12.21
CA PHE A 127 -0.50 11.53 11.93
C PHE A 127 0.38 10.51 12.67
N ASP A 128 -0.26 9.61 13.41
CA ASP A 128 0.40 8.48 14.08
C ASP A 128 0.31 7.19 13.24
N ILE A 129 1.22 7.05 12.28
CA ILE A 129 1.28 5.86 11.42
C ILE A 129 1.54 4.59 12.22
N ASN A 130 2.30 4.64 13.31
CA ASN A 130 2.63 3.46 14.11
C ASN A 130 1.43 2.97 14.93
N GLY A 131 0.51 3.86 15.28
CA GLY A 131 -0.74 3.53 15.97
C GLY A 131 -1.77 2.85 15.10
N THR A 132 -1.60 2.84 13.77
CA THR A 132 -2.56 2.23 12.83
C THR A 132 -2.54 0.71 12.83
N GLY A 133 -1.55 0.06 13.45
CA GLY A 133 -1.41 -1.39 13.52
C GLY A 133 -1.02 -2.03 12.18
N LEU A 134 -0.13 -1.38 11.41
CA LEU A 134 0.37 -1.94 10.15
C LEU A 134 0.98 -3.32 10.37
N ILE A 135 0.87 -4.17 9.35
CA ILE A 135 1.43 -5.51 9.35
C ILE A 135 2.62 -5.62 8.40
N MET A 136 3.43 -6.64 8.62
CA MET A 136 4.54 -7.02 7.77
C MET A 136 4.30 -8.42 7.19
N TYR A 137 4.61 -8.59 5.91
CA TYR A 137 4.69 -9.89 5.26
C TYR A 137 6.15 -10.34 5.24
N SER A 138 6.44 -11.47 5.84
CA SER A 138 7.79 -12.03 5.90
C SER A 138 7.74 -13.54 5.71
N HIS A 139 8.46 -14.02 4.71
CA HIS A 139 8.69 -15.43 4.45
C HIS A 139 7.40 -16.29 4.41
N GLY A 140 6.36 -15.75 3.77
CA GLY A 140 5.08 -16.46 3.62
C GLY A 140 4.10 -16.27 4.77
N GLU A 141 4.41 -15.45 5.75
CA GLU A 141 3.60 -15.22 6.94
C GLU A 141 3.37 -13.73 7.20
N TYR A 142 2.31 -13.43 7.93
CA TYR A 142 1.94 -12.06 8.32
C TYR A 142 2.24 -11.83 9.80
N PHE A 143 2.85 -10.69 10.12
CA PHE A 143 3.21 -10.31 11.47
C PHE A 143 2.74 -8.90 11.79
N ALA A 144 2.32 -8.68 13.03
CA ALA A 144 2.17 -7.33 13.56
C ALA A 144 3.54 -6.70 13.80
N LEU A 145 3.62 -5.36 13.77
CA LEU A 145 4.84 -4.66 14.15
C LEU A 145 5.15 -4.91 15.62
N GLY A 146 6.39 -5.24 15.91
CA GLY A 146 6.85 -5.52 17.25
C GLY A 146 7.28 -4.28 18.04
N LYS A 147 8.08 -4.52 19.08
CA LYS A 147 8.60 -3.49 19.99
C LYS A 147 9.44 -2.46 19.23
N LYS A 148 9.22 -1.18 19.53
CA LYS A 148 10.06 -0.07 19.07
C LYS A 148 11.50 -0.24 19.54
N LEU A 149 12.47 -0.23 18.63
CA LEU A 149 13.89 -0.39 18.93
C LEU A 149 14.59 0.95 19.21
N GLY A 150 14.15 2.05 18.59
CA GLY A 150 14.75 3.36 18.75
C GLY A 150 14.13 4.40 17.81
N LYS A 151 14.63 5.63 17.88
CA LYS A 151 14.34 6.69 16.92
C LYS A 151 15.49 6.81 15.92
N PHE A 152 15.21 7.34 14.74
CA PHE A 152 16.28 7.67 13.78
C PHE A 152 17.39 8.47 14.46
N GLY A 153 18.64 8.04 14.27
CA GLY A 153 19.82 8.65 14.90
C GLY A 153 20.12 8.20 16.33
N TYR A 154 19.35 7.28 16.92
CA TYR A 154 19.59 6.80 18.29
C TYR A 154 20.98 6.18 18.52
N SER A 155 21.58 5.62 17.49
CA SER A 155 22.91 4.97 17.56
C SER A 155 24.07 5.97 17.78
N VAL A 156 23.86 7.23 17.40
CA VAL A 156 24.88 8.31 17.49
C VAL A 156 24.53 9.36 18.52
N GLN A 157 23.49 9.17 19.31
CA GLN A 157 23.13 10.08 20.39
C GLN A 157 24.18 10.04 21.49
N LYS A 158 24.76 11.21 21.81
CA LYS A 158 25.65 11.33 22.99
C LYS A 158 24.84 11.03 24.25
N LYS A 159 25.34 10.09 25.07
CA LYS A 159 24.78 9.91 26.43
C LYS A 159 24.87 11.26 27.14
N LYS A 160 23.72 11.81 27.56
CA LYS A 160 23.73 12.92 28.51
C LYS A 160 24.48 12.44 29.76
N LYS A 161 25.58 13.12 30.11
CA LYS A 161 26.25 12.94 31.40
C LYS A 161 25.33 13.39 32.51
#